data_c1a8aea4e90d7b4deed0cf3954f59ce8
#
_entry.id   c1a8aea4e90d7b4deed0cf3954f59ce8
#
_cell.length_a   1.000
_cell.length_b   1.000
_cell.length_c   1.000
_cell.angle_alpha   90.00
_cell.angle_beta   90.00
_cell.angle_gamma   90.00
#
_symmetry.space_group_name_H-M   'P 1'
#
loop_
_entity.id
_entity.type
_entity.pdbx_description
1 polymer ?
#
loop_
_entity_poly.entity_id
_entity_poly.type
_entity_poly.pdbx_seq_one_letter_code
_entity_poly.pdbx_strand_id
1 'polypeptide(L)'
;MGRDKTKLHPELLQIVQEFEKRCKVAGLNVLVTETFRTKAEQEALYAQGRTKPGNIVTNAKYPKSPHCWGVAFDFCRNVRGREYDDSDGFFKKCGEIGKSLGLAWGGDFRLFVDKPHLELKKYLPNNSVNELIRKYGTPEKFIENWVKVSTQRVKEEDEMTYEKWKEYHERYMEELAKEPVPDWAKAELQAAVDLGITDGTRPMQLIPRYQAAIMAKRAALHMITL
;
A
#
# COMPACT_ATOMS: atom_id res chain seq x y z
N MET A 1 16.12 -20.03 -2.30
CA MET A 1 15.24 -18.96 -2.80
C MET A 1 14.21 -18.64 -1.73
N GLY A 2 14.21 -17.41 -1.26
CA GLY A 2 13.43 -16.99 -0.11
C GLY A 2 11.98 -16.69 -0.46
N ARG A 3 11.05 -17.41 0.20
CA ARG A 3 9.60 -17.10 0.18
C ARG A 3 9.16 -16.29 1.41
N ASP A 4 10.14 -15.85 2.20
CA ASP A 4 9.90 -15.11 3.43
C ASP A 4 9.50 -13.66 3.11
N LYS A 5 8.21 -13.39 3.12
CA LYS A 5 7.65 -12.07 2.84
C LYS A 5 8.04 -11.02 3.89
N THR A 6 8.40 -11.43 5.12
CA THR A 6 8.79 -10.50 6.18
C THR A 6 10.10 -9.77 5.89
N LYS A 7 10.88 -10.28 4.93
CA LYS A 7 12.12 -9.64 4.44
C LYS A 7 11.90 -8.63 3.32
N LEU A 8 10.67 -8.43 2.88
CA LEU A 8 10.33 -7.37 1.94
C LEU A 8 10.29 -6.01 2.63
N HIS A 9 10.48 -4.96 1.85
CA HIS A 9 10.22 -3.58 2.30
C HIS A 9 8.82 -3.51 2.93
N PRO A 10 8.63 -2.84 4.08
CA PRO A 10 7.35 -2.85 4.82
C PRO A 10 6.14 -2.50 3.97
N GLU A 11 6.26 -1.51 3.10
CA GLU A 11 5.20 -1.16 2.15
C GLU A 11 4.93 -2.27 1.13
N LEU A 12 5.98 -2.92 0.60
CA LEU A 12 5.77 -4.02 -0.34
C LEU A 12 5.13 -5.22 0.33
N LEU A 13 5.45 -5.48 1.60
CA LEU A 13 4.79 -6.54 2.39
C LEU A 13 3.27 -6.34 2.46
N GLN A 14 2.82 -5.10 2.76
CA GLN A 14 1.38 -4.76 2.78
C GLN A 14 0.75 -4.93 1.40
N ILE A 15 1.44 -4.46 0.35
CA ILE A 15 0.96 -4.58 -1.04
C ILE A 15 0.86 -6.05 -1.47
N VAL A 16 1.83 -6.91 -1.12
CA VAL A 16 1.78 -8.35 -1.43
C VAL A 16 0.56 -9.02 -0.78
N GLN A 17 0.24 -8.69 0.46
CA GLN A 17 -0.94 -9.21 1.14
C GLN A 17 -2.24 -8.79 0.44
N GLU A 18 -2.34 -7.53 0.05
CA GLU A 18 -3.51 -7.02 -0.69
C GLU A 18 -3.56 -7.60 -2.12
N PHE A 19 -2.43 -7.79 -2.78
CA PHE A 19 -2.32 -8.45 -4.08
C PHE A 19 -2.86 -9.88 -4.04
N GLU A 20 -2.40 -10.69 -3.09
CA GLU A 20 -2.89 -12.06 -2.91
C GLU A 20 -4.39 -12.10 -2.66
N LYS A 21 -4.91 -11.18 -1.81
CA LYS A 21 -6.33 -11.04 -1.52
C LYS A 21 -7.15 -10.69 -2.78
N ARG A 22 -6.71 -9.69 -3.56
CA ARG A 22 -7.40 -9.30 -4.81
C ARG A 22 -7.34 -10.39 -5.86
N CYS A 23 -6.21 -11.05 -6.03
CA CYS A 23 -6.08 -12.20 -6.92
C CYS A 23 -7.07 -13.30 -6.51
N LYS A 24 -7.17 -13.64 -5.23
CA LYS A 24 -8.12 -14.63 -4.70
C LYS A 24 -9.56 -14.25 -5.00
N VAL A 25 -9.95 -13.00 -4.79
CA VAL A 25 -11.31 -12.49 -5.11
C VAL A 25 -11.60 -12.59 -6.60
N ALA A 26 -10.59 -12.37 -7.47
CA ALA A 26 -10.68 -12.51 -8.92
C ALA A 26 -10.62 -13.97 -9.41
N GLY A 27 -10.59 -14.97 -8.52
CA GLY A 27 -10.47 -16.39 -8.89
C GLY A 27 -9.09 -16.79 -9.38
N LEU A 28 -8.06 -15.95 -9.15
CA LEU A 28 -6.69 -16.20 -9.55
C LEU A 28 -5.92 -16.80 -8.37
N ASN A 29 -5.61 -18.10 -8.46
CA ASN A 29 -4.86 -18.80 -7.41
C ASN A 29 -3.37 -18.56 -7.57
N VAL A 30 -2.82 -17.56 -6.86
CA VAL A 30 -1.42 -17.15 -6.91
C VAL A 30 -0.60 -17.76 -5.79
N LEU A 31 0.70 -17.96 -6.05
CA LEU A 31 1.73 -18.32 -5.09
C LEU A 31 2.90 -17.36 -5.26
N VAL A 32 3.28 -16.65 -4.20
CA VAL A 32 4.52 -15.87 -4.15
C VAL A 32 5.70 -16.84 -4.08
N THR A 33 6.58 -16.81 -5.07
CA THR A 33 7.66 -17.78 -5.24
C THR A 33 9.01 -17.25 -4.82
N GLU A 34 9.27 -15.96 -5.00
CA GLU A 34 10.50 -15.32 -4.59
C GLU A 34 10.23 -13.94 -4.02
N THR A 35 11.01 -13.55 -3.00
CA THR A 35 10.90 -12.27 -2.30
C THR A 35 12.29 -11.61 -2.21
N PHE A 36 12.83 -11.47 -1.00
CA PHE A 36 14.18 -10.98 -0.79
C PHE A 36 15.23 -11.99 -1.21
N ARG A 37 16.30 -11.51 -1.86
CA ARG A 37 17.42 -12.33 -2.31
C ARG A 37 18.74 -11.79 -1.72
N THR A 38 19.45 -12.62 -1.01
CA THR A 38 20.76 -12.29 -0.46
C THR A 38 21.83 -12.12 -1.56
N LYS A 39 22.95 -11.46 -1.22
CA LYS A 39 24.10 -11.34 -2.12
C LYS A 39 24.56 -12.72 -2.61
N ALA A 40 24.73 -13.69 -1.70
CA ALA A 40 25.20 -15.02 -2.06
C ALA A 40 24.26 -15.74 -3.03
N GLU A 41 22.95 -15.65 -2.81
CA GLU A 41 21.95 -16.21 -3.72
C GLU A 41 21.98 -15.55 -5.10
N GLN A 42 22.08 -14.22 -5.17
CA GLN A 42 22.16 -13.49 -6.44
C GLN A 42 23.44 -13.87 -7.21
N GLU A 43 24.57 -13.94 -6.53
CA GLU A 43 25.85 -14.33 -7.15
C GLU A 43 25.81 -15.80 -7.63
N ALA A 44 25.18 -16.70 -6.89
CA ALA A 44 24.98 -18.10 -7.30
C ALA A 44 24.11 -18.20 -8.57
N LEU A 45 22.99 -17.45 -8.64
CA LEU A 45 22.13 -17.39 -9.81
C LEU A 45 22.84 -16.75 -11.01
N TYR A 46 23.62 -15.72 -10.80
CA TYR A 46 24.40 -15.07 -11.87
C TYR A 46 25.51 -15.99 -12.42
N ALA A 47 26.11 -16.82 -11.58
CA ALA A 47 27.12 -17.80 -11.99
C ALA A 47 26.54 -18.95 -12.83
N GLN A 48 25.26 -19.29 -12.64
CA GLN A 48 24.59 -20.36 -13.40
C GLN A 48 24.55 -20.03 -14.88
N GLY A 49 24.95 -20.99 -15.73
CA GLY A 49 25.07 -20.82 -17.17
C GLY A 49 26.27 -19.97 -17.64
N ARG A 50 27.14 -19.52 -16.67
CA ARG A 50 28.38 -18.78 -16.99
C ARG A 50 29.63 -19.48 -16.46
N THR A 51 29.75 -19.54 -15.11
CA THR A 51 30.87 -20.22 -14.44
C THR A 51 30.44 -21.49 -13.73
N LYS A 52 29.11 -21.76 -13.67
CA LYS A 52 28.52 -23.00 -13.17
C LYS A 52 27.59 -23.60 -14.24
N PRO A 53 27.41 -24.94 -14.27
CA PRO A 53 26.49 -25.58 -15.22
C PRO A 53 25.06 -25.06 -15.12
N GLY A 54 24.28 -25.21 -16.21
CA GLY A 54 22.88 -24.86 -16.30
C GLY A 54 22.61 -23.73 -17.28
N ASN A 55 21.35 -23.31 -17.38
CA ASN A 55 20.95 -22.18 -18.23
C ASN A 55 21.11 -20.87 -17.48
N ILE A 56 21.33 -19.77 -18.22
CA ILE A 56 21.33 -18.42 -17.64
C ILE A 56 19.91 -18.09 -17.15
N VAL A 57 19.76 -17.82 -15.86
CA VAL A 57 18.48 -17.53 -15.20
C VAL A 57 18.34 -16.08 -14.77
N THR A 58 19.43 -15.30 -14.77
CA THR A 58 19.42 -13.87 -14.49
C THR A 58 20.56 -13.15 -15.21
N ASN A 59 20.29 -11.93 -15.69
CA ASN A 59 21.33 -11.02 -16.20
C ASN A 59 21.78 -9.98 -15.17
N ALA A 60 21.10 -9.89 -14.03
CA ALA A 60 21.42 -8.96 -12.96
C ALA A 60 22.52 -9.52 -12.06
N LYS A 61 23.70 -8.86 -12.04
CA LYS A 61 24.72 -9.10 -11.03
C LYS A 61 24.38 -8.31 -9.76
N TYR A 62 24.72 -8.85 -8.58
CA TYR A 62 24.59 -8.08 -7.34
C TYR A 62 25.32 -6.73 -7.44
N PRO A 63 24.74 -5.60 -6.99
CA PRO A 63 23.42 -5.43 -6.35
C PRO A 63 22.28 -5.03 -7.31
N LYS A 64 22.41 -5.31 -8.63
CA LYS A 64 21.51 -4.79 -9.67
C LYS A 64 20.10 -5.44 -9.74
N SER A 65 19.85 -6.48 -8.94
CA SER A 65 18.51 -7.08 -8.87
C SER A 65 17.63 -6.38 -7.85
N PRO A 66 16.38 -5.97 -8.18
CA PRO A 66 15.42 -5.41 -7.23
C PRO A 66 15.12 -6.32 -6.02
N HIS A 67 15.19 -7.64 -6.20
CA HIS A 67 15.03 -8.60 -5.11
C HIS A 67 16.09 -8.43 -4.01
N CYS A 68 17.33 -8.04 -4.36
CA CYS A 68 18.36 -7.78 -3.36
C CYS A 68 18.05 -6.58 -2.47
N TRP A 69 17.21 -5.68 -2.92
CA TRP A 69 16.75 -4.48 -2.21
C TRP A 69 15.44 -4.71 -1.45
N GLY A 70 14.83 -5.89 -1.55
CA GLY A 70 13.55 -6.22 -0.95
C GLY A 70 12.37 -5.43 -1.53
N VAL A 71 12.50 -4.90 -2.73
CA VAL A 71 11.48 -4.06 -3.40
C VAL A 71 10.79 -4.75 -4.58
N ALA A 72 10.98 -6.06 -4.73
CA ALA A 72 10.36 -6.89 -5.75
C ALA A 72 9.98 -8.27 -5.22
N PHE A 73 9.02 -8.89 -5.87
CA PHE A 73 8.66 -10.29 -5.66
C PHE A 73 8.23 -10.95 -6.96
N ASP A 74 8.38 -12.27 -7.01
CA ASP A 74 7.87 -13.09 -8.10
C ASP A 74 6.68 -13.92 -7.64
N PHE A 75 5.79 -14.21 -8.58
CA PHE A 75 4.62 -15.04 -8.34
C PHE A 75 4.41 -16.04 -9.48
N CYS A 76 3.69 -17.11 -9.19
CA CYS A 76 3.23 -18.06 -10.19
C CYS A 76 1.79 -18.51 -9.91
N ARG A 77 1.25 -19.32 -10.79
CA ARG A 77 0.00 -20.03 -10.55
C ARG A 77 0.21 -21.10 -9.46
N ASN A 78 -0.64 -21.11 -8.45
CA ASN A 78 -0.59 -22.10 -7.37
C ASN A 78 -1.34 -23.39 -7.78
N VAL A 79 -0.89 -23.99 -8.86
CA VAL A 79 -1.41 -25.27 -9.37
C VAL A 79 -0.21 -26.14 -9.80
N ARG A 80 -0.03 -27.27 -9.10
CA ARG A 80 1.09 -28.16 -9.33
C ARG A 80 1.17 -28.61 -10.79
N GLY A 81 2.35 -28.46 -11.40
CA GLY A 81 2.63 -28.81 -12.79
C GLY A 81 2.09 -27.79 -13.82
N ARG A 82 1.45 -26.71 -13.37
CA ARG A 82 0.94 -25.63 -14.21
C ARG A 82 1.35 -24.24 -13.72
N GLU A 83 2.45 -24.17 -12.99
CA GLU A 83 2.92 -22.96 -12.30
C GLU A 83 3.10 -21.78 -13.28
N TYR A 84 3.57 -22.06 -14.50
CA TYR A 84 3.82 -21.07 -15.55
C TYR A 84 2.86 -21.14 -16.74
N ASP A 85 1.75 -21.88 -16.61
CA ASP A 85 0.70 -21.90 -17.63
C ASP A 85 -0.01 -20.54 -17.70
N ASP A 86 0.06 -19.91 -18.86
CA ASP A 86 -0.52 -18.60 -19.17
C ASP A 86 -1.56 -18.67 -20.29
N SER A 87 -2.08 -19.86 -20.59
CA SER A 87 -3.03 -20.10 -21.67
C SER A 87 -4.33 -19.28 -21.55
N ASP A 88 -4.71 -18.91 -20.34
CA ASP A 88 -5.87 -18.08 -20.01
C ASP A 88 -5.52 -16.61 -19.68
N GLY A 89 -4.26 -16.19 -19.90
CA GLY A 89 -3.78 -14.84 -19.61
C GLY A 89 -3.62 -14.57 -18.10
N PHE A 90 -3.31 -15.60 -17.31
CA PHE A 90 -3.16 -15.53 -15.85
C PHE A 90 -2.18 -14.43 -15.42
N PHE A 91 -0.97 -14.41 -16.00
CA PHE A 91 0.05 -13.43 -15.60
C PHE A 91 -0.37 -12.00 -15.92
N LYS A 92 -1.05 -11.78 -17.06
CA LYS A 92 -1.57 -10.45 -17.41
C LYS A 92 -2.62 -9.99 -16.42
N LYS A 93 -3.59 -10.84 -16.07
CA LYS A 93 -4.63 -10.52 -15.08
C LYS A 93 -4.03 -10.18 -13.72
N CYS A 94 -3.07 -10.97 -13.25
CA CYS A 94 -2.34 -10.71 -12.01
C CYS A 94 -1.49 -9.42 -12.11
N GLY A 95 -0.82 -9.19 -13.23
CA GLY A 95 -0.03 -7.98 -13.49
C GLY A 95 -0.88 -6.71 -13.43
N GLU A 96 -2.09 -6.70 -14.00
CA GLU A 96 -3.02 -5.57 -13.92
C GLU A 96 -3.45 -5.29 -12.47
N ILE A 97 -3.68 -6.34 -11.67
CA ILE A 97 -3.94 -6.19 -10.23
C ILE A 97 -2.73 -5.55 -9.54
N GLY A 98 -1.50 -6.03 -9.80
CA GLY A 98 -0.28 -5.45 -9.26
C GLY A 98 -0.11 -3.97 -9.63
N LYS A 99 -0.35 -3.61 -10.90
CA LYS A 99 -0.31 -2.21 -11.37
C LYS A 99 -1.34 -1.33 -10.67
N SER A 100 -2.55 -1.83 -10.41
CA SER A 100 -3.58 -1.10 -9.65
C SER A 100 -3.18 -0.81 -8.20
N LEU A 101 -2.20 -1.55 -7.68
CA LEU A 101 -1.60 -1.37 -6.35
C LEU A 101 -0.31 -0.53 -6.38
N GLY A 102 0.02 0.10 -7.51
CA GLY A 102 1.19 0.97 -7.66
C GLY A 102 2.50 0.24 -7.98
N LEU A 103 2.45 -1.05 -8.35
CA LEU A 103 3.62 -1.80 -8.77
C LEU A 103 3.90 -1.60 -10.27
N ALA A 104 5.15 -1.81 -10.68
CA ALA A 104 5.51 -2.09 -12.06
C ALA A 104 5.45 -3.61 -12.30
N TRP A 105 4.93 -4.01 -13.46
CA TRP A 105 4.84 -5.41 -13.85
C TRP A 105 5.87 -5.75 -14.93
N GLY A 106 6.65 -6.80 -14.71
CA GLY A 106 7.69 -7.24 -15.63
C GLY A 106 7.18 -7.72 -17.00
N GLY A 107 5.86 -8.03 -17.10
CA GLY A 107 5.22 -8.30 -18.37
C GLY A 107 5.16 -7.09 -19.33
N ASP A 108 5.29 -5.86 -18.81
CA ASP A 108 5.33 -4.61 -19.58
C ASP A 108 6.78 -4.16 -19.91
N PHE A 109 7.81 -4.88 -19.45
CA PHE A 109 9.20 -4.48 -19.68
C PHE A 109 9.59 -4.64 -21.15
N ARG A 110 10.21 -3.59 -21.72
CA ARG A 110 10.53 -3.55 -23.16
C ARG A 110 11.72 -4.42 -23.56
N LEU A 111 12.75 -4.50 -22.69
CA LEU A 111 14.02 -5.17 -23.02
C LEU A 111 14.03 -6.64 -22.62
N PHE A 112 13.30 -6.99 -21.57
CA PHE A 112 13.23 -8.36 -21.04
C PHE A 112 11.89 -8.57 -20.36
N VAL A 113 11.00 -9.27 -21.03
CA VAL A 113 9.66 -9.57 -20.49
C VAL A 113 9.79 -10.62 -19.38
N ASP A 114 9.36 -10.26 -18.17
CA ASP A 114 9.37 -11.12 -16.99
C ASP A 114 7.97 -11.15 -16.36
N LYS A 115 7.10 -12.01 -16.88
CA LYS A 115 5.69 -12.06 -16.47
C LYS A 115 5.45 -12.37 -14.99
N PRO A 116 6.25 -13.23 -14.32
CA PRO A 116 6.16 -13.46 -12.89
C PRO A 116 6.49 -12.26 -11.99
N HIS A 117 7.21 -11.25 -12.49
CA HIS A 117 7.85 -10.21 -11.70
C HIS A 117 6.95 -9.00 -11.43
N LEU A 118 6.92 -8.56 -10.15
CA LEU A 118 6.31 -7.31 -9.69
C LEU A 118 7.27 -6.55 -8.78
N GLU A 119 7.38 -5.22 -8.96
CA GLU A 119 8.32 -4.38 -8.21
C GLU A 119 7.73 -3.03 -7.80
N LEU A 120 8.25 -2.42 -6.71
CA LEU A 120 7.86 -1.09 -6.25
C LEU A 120 8.36 0.00 -7.21
N LYS A 121 7.48 0.43 -8.11
CA LYS A 121 7.77 1.44 -9.15
C LYS A 121 8.43 2.72 -8.60
N LYS A 122 8.02 3.19 -7.43
CA LYS A 122 8.52 4.44 -6.83
C LYS A 122 10.02 4.42 -6.48
N TYR A 123 10.59 3.24 -6.24
CA TYR A 123 12.02 3.07 -5.96
C TYR A 123 12.85 2.75 -7.19
N LEU A 124 12.20 2.41 -8.29
CA LEU A 124 12.81 1.84 -9.48
C LEU A 124 12.42 2.63 -10.74
N PRO A 125 12.82 3.91 -10.85
CA PRO A 125 12.59 4.68 -12.05
C PRO A 125 13.24 3.97 -13.25
N ASN A 126 12.47 3.84 -14.35
CA ASN A 126 12.87 3.08 -15.54
C ASN A 126 13.24 1.61 -15.25
N ASN A 127 12.59 0.99 -14.24
CA ASN A 127 12.83 -0.38 -13.81
C ASN A 127 14.31 -0.64 -13.46
N SER A 128 14.94 0.32 -12.77
CA SER A 128 16.37 0.28 -12.46
C SER A 128 16.65 0.64 -11.00
N VAL A 129 17.54 -0.13 -10.36
CA VAL A 129 18.04 0.10 -9.00
C VAL A 129 19.12 1.21 -8.93
N ASN A 130 19.45 1.87 -10.03
CA ASN A 130 20.55 2.85 -10.04
C ASN A 130 20.36 3.98 -9.02
N GLU A 131 19.14 4.46 -8.83
CA GLU A 131 18.85 5.49 -7.82
C GLU A 131 19.03 4.97 -6.38
N LEU A 132 18.66 3.71 -6.12
CA LEU A 132 18.93 3.08 -4.83
C LEU A 132 20.44 2.95 -4.58
N ILE A 133 21.20 2.51 -5.60
CA ILE A 133 22.66 2.44 -5.51
C ILE A 133 23.25 3.84 -5.26
N ARG A 134 22.79 4.85 -6.01
CA ARG A 134 23.29 6.24 -5.84
C ARG A 134 23.01 6.78 -4.45
N LYS A 135 21.83 6.51 -3.89
CA LYS A 135 21.38 7.05 -2.59
C LYS A 135 21.92 6.29 -1.39
N TYR A 136 21.97 4.97 -1.46
CA TYR A 136 22.27 4.10 -0.31
C TYR A 136 23.58 3.31 -0.47
N GLY A 137 24.09 3.18 -1.68
CA GLY A 137 25.28 2.41 -2.01
C GLY A 137 25.02 0.90 -2.08
N THR A 138 24.47 0.30 -1.02
CA THR A 138 24.21 -1.14 -0.94
C THR A 138 22.81 -1.45 -0.44
N PRO A 139 22.27 -2.65 -0.78
CA PRO A 139 20.99 -3.13 -0.25
C PRO A 139 20.93 -3.14 1.28
N GLU A 140 22.01 -3.55 1.94
CA GLU A 140 22.08 -3.64 3.39
C GLU A 140 21.83 -2.28 4.06
N LYS A 141 22.45 -1.21 3.55
CA LYS A 141 22.25 0.15 4.05
C LYS A 141 20.81 0.66 3.81
N PHE A 142 20.22 0.28 2.70
CA PHE A 142 18.81 0.60 2.44
C PHE A 142 17.88 -0.13 3.43
N ILE A 143 18.13 -1.42 3.68
CA ILE A 143 17.38 -2.23 4.64
C ILE A 143 17.52 -1.66 6.06
N GLU A 144 18.73 -1.35 6.50
CA GLU A 144 18.96 -0.68 7.79
C GLU A 144 18.18 0.63 7.93
N ASN A 145 18.08 1.39 6.85
CA ASN A 145 17.34 2.66 6.85
C ASN A 145 15.84 2.43 7.07
N TRP A 146 15.20 1.50 6.34
CA TRP A 146 13.77 1.27 6.53
C TRP A 146 13.45 0.65 7.89
N VAL A 147 14.33 -0.22 8.42
CA VAL A 147 14.16 -0.81 9.76
C VAL A 147 14.19 0.27 10.82
N LYS A 148 15.13 1.22 10.74
CA LYS A 148 15.20 2.38 11.65
C LYS A 148 13.93 3.21 11.58
N VAL A 149 13.45 3.55 10.38
CA VAL A 149 12.23 4.34 10.19
C VAL A 149 11.00 3.60 10.72
N SER A 150 10.88 2.30 10.48
CA SER A 150 9.78 1.49 11.00
C SER A 150 9.78 1.44 12.53
N THR A 151 10.96 1.25 13.13
CA THR A 151 11.11 1.21 14.59
C THR A 151 10.81 2.57 15.24
N GLN A 152 11.17 3.68 14.57
CA GLN A 152 10.82 5.01 15.04
C GLN A 152 9.31 5.24 14.98
N ARG A 153 8.65 4.88 13.88
CA ARG A 153 7.18 4.99 13.76
C ARG A 153 6.45 4.19 14.83
N VAL A 154 6.86 2.94 15.08
CA VAL A 154 6.27 2.10 16.13
C VAL A 154 6.46 2.76 17.51
N LYS A 155 7.63 3.34 17.80
CA LYS A 155 7.86 4.07 19.05
C LYS A 155 7.00 5.32 19.15
N GLU A 156 6.85 6.08 18.08
CA GLU A 156 6.00 7.27 18.02
C GLU A 156 4.51 6.93 18.19
N GLU A 157 4.04 5.80 17.61
CA GLU A 157 2.68 5.29 17.80
C GLU A 157 2.46 4.74 19.23
N ASP A 158 3.45 4.03 19.81
CA ASP A 158 3.40 3.56 21.20
C ASP A 158 3.50 4.71 22.23
N GLU A 159 4.03 5.88 21.83
CA GLU A 159 4.10 7.09 22.65
C GLU A 159 2.86 8.00 22.49
N MET A 160 1.79 7.56 21.83
CA MET A 160 0.54 8.30 21.76
C MET A 160 -0.13 8.30 23.14
N THR A 161 0.18 9.30 23.95
CA THR A 161 -0.50 9.50 25.23
C THR A 161 -1.92 10.00 25.03
N TYR A 162 -2.78 9.84 26.06
CA TYR A 162 -4.13 10.38 26.03
C TYR A 162 -4.14 11.89 25.81
N GLU A 163 -3.16 12.61 26.37
CA GLU A 163 -3.00 14.06 26.21
C GLU A 163 -2.69 14.43 24.76
N LYS A 164 -1.76 13.74 24.12
CA LYS A 164 -1.46 13.94 22.69
C LYS A 164 -2.66 13.62 21.80
N TRP A 165 -3.35 12.51 22.08
CA TRP A 165 -4.56 12.16 21.35
C TRP A 165 -5.63 13.24 21.49
N LYS A 166 -5.82 13.77 22.70
CA LYS A 166 -6.76 14.85 22.99
C LYS A 166 -6.41 16.12 22.21
N GLU A 167 -5.14 16.53 22.22
CA GLU A 167 -4.65 17.69 21.48
C GLU A 167 -4.90 17.55 19.97
N TYR A 168 -4.58 16.39 19.38
CA TYR A 168 -4.84 16.13 17.96
C TYR A 168 -6.32 16.10 17.65
N HIS A 169 -7.13 15.53 18.53
CA HIS A 169 -8.56 15.49 18.40
C HIS A 169 -9.19 16.89 18.44
N GLU A 170 -8.79 17.71 19.40
CA GLU A 170 -9.25 19.10 19.52
C GLU A 170 -8.88 19.92 18.29
N ARG A 171 -7.65 19.82 17.82
CA ARG A 171 -7.21 20.48 16.57
C ARG A 171 -8.01 20.02 15.35
N TYR A 172 -8.24 18.73 15.21
CA TYR A 172 -9.06 18.18 14.12
C TYR A 172 -10.50 18.70 14.17
N MET A 173 -11.06 18.78 15.38
CA MET A 173 -12.42 19.36 15.57
C MET A 173 -12.47 20.85 15.21
N GLU A 174 -11.41 21.59 15.50
CA GLU A 174 -11.30 23.00 15.09
C GLU A 174 -11.14 23.16 13.56
N GLU A 175 -10.41 22.27 12.93
CA GLU A 175 -10.27 22.23 11.46
C GLU A 175 -11.63 21.94 10.82
N LEU A 176 -12.33 20.91 11.28
CA LEU A 176 -13.68 20.57 10.81
C LEU A 176 -14.66 21.73 10.97
N ALA A 177 -14.58 22.48 12.08
CA ALA A 177 -15.46 23.62 12.33
C ALA A 177 -15.28 24.77 11.31
N LYS A 178 -14.13 24.82 10.61
CA LYS A 178 -13.82 25.81 9.58
C LYS A 178 -14.18 25.35 8.17
N GLU A 179 -14.48 24.06 7.99
CA GLU A 179 -14.86 23.53 6.69
C GLU A 179 -16.17 24.16 6.19
N PRO A 180 -16.27 24.56 4.92
CA PRO A 180 -17.48 25.12 4.37
C PRO A 180 -18.58 24.07 4.27
N VAL A 181 -19.80 24.49 4.54
CA VAL A 181 -20.99 23.64 4.32
C VAL A 181 -21.09 23.27 2.84
N PRO A 182 -21.24 21.98 2.49
CA PRO A 182 -21.46 21.56 1.11
C PRO A 182 -22.69 22.24 0.51
N ASP A 183 -22.64 22.60 -0.76
CA ASP A 183 -23.71 23.38 -1.42
C ASP A 183 -25.08 22.70 -1.30
N TRP A 184 -25.13 21.38 -1.39
CA TRP A 184 -26.38 20.62 -1.26
C TRP A 184 -27.02 20.72 0.12
N ALA A 185 -26.25 21.02 1.18
CA ALA A 185 -26.75 21.07 2.56
C ALA A 185 -27.08 22.50 3.03
N LYS A 186 -26.69 23.54 2.28
CA LYS A 186 -26.85 24.93 2.71
C LYS A 186 -28.31 25.33 2.95
N ALA A 187 -29.21 24.96 2.04
CA ALA A 187 -30.61 25.27 2.14
C ALA A 187 -31.29 24.60 3.32
N GLU A 188 -30.97 23.32 3.55
CA GLU A 188 -31.52 22.53 4.67
C GLU A 188 -30.97 23.04 6.02
N LEU A 189 -29.68 23.41 6.08
CA LEU A 189 -29.10 24.01 7.27
C LEU A 189 -29.76 25.32 7.61
N GLN A 190 -30.00 26.21 6.62
CA GLN A 190 -30.67 27.49 6.84
C GLN A 190 -32.08 27.28 7.37
N ALA A 191 -32.84 26.37 6.78
CA ALA A 191 -34.17 26.01 7.28
C ALA A 191 -34.14 25.50 8.74
N ALA A 192 -33.15 24.73 9.10
CA ALA A 192 -32.99 24.25 10.49
C ALA A 192 -32.63 25.40 11.47
N VAL A 193 -31.86 26.37 11.03
CA VAL A 193 -31.58 27.61 11.80
C VAL A 193 -32.84 28.41 11.99
N ASP A 194 -33.64 28.66 10.94
CA ASP A 194 -34.88 29.43 10.96
C ASP A 194 -35.92 28.80 11.90
N LEU A 195 -35.92 27.48 11.99
CA LEU A 195 -36.76 26.72 12.91
C LEU A 195 -36.19 26.60 14.37
N GLY A 196 -35.03 27.21 14.63
CA GLY A 196 -34.38 27.14 15.97
C GLY A 196 -33.89 25.72 16.38
N ILE A 197 -33.75 24.84 15.43
CA ILE A 197 -33.24 23.48 15.67
C ILE A 197 -31.73 23.50 15.98
N THR A 198 -31.00 24.36 15.27
CA THR A 198 -29.57 24.63 15.45
C THR A 198 -29.30 26.13 15.33
N ASP A 199 -28.14 26.58 15.80
CA ASP A 199 -27.67 27.96 15.63
C ASP A 199 -26.88 28.14 14.33
N GLY A 200 -26.66 27.09 13.56
CA GLY A 200 -25.90 27.09 12.33
C GLY A 200 -24.38 27.25 12.50
N THR A 201 -23.90 27.35 13.73
CA THR A 201 -22.46 27.49 13.98
C THR A 201 -21.77 26.12 13.89
N ARG A 202 -20.54 26.10 13.34
CA ARG A 202 -19.69 24.89 13.25
C ARG A 202 -20.41 23.68 12.62
N PRO A 203 -21.06 23.81 11.47
CA PRO A 203 -21.96 22.79 10.92
C PRO A 203 -21.26 21.46 10.59
N MET A 204 -19.95 21.47 10.35
CA MET A 204 -19.16 20.27 10.05
C MET A 204 -18.54 19.65 11.29
N GLN A 205 -18.70 20.25 12.48
CA GLN A 205 -18.17 19.72 13.73
C GLN A 205 -19.00 18.52 14.21
N LEU A 206 -18.31 17.47 14.69
CA LEU A 206 -18.97 16.34 15.33
C LEU A 206 -19.66 16.80 16.64
N ILE A 207 -20.90 16.37 16.83
CA ILE A 207 -21.68 16.73 18.01
C ILE A 207 -21.84 15.54 18.94
N PRO A 208 -21.83 15.76 20.29
CA PRO A 208 -22.15 14.72 21.24
C PRO A 208 -23.57 14.18 21.05
N ARG A 209 -23.77 12.88 21.37
CA ARG A 209 -25.07 12.20 21.23
C ARG A 209 -26.23 12.94 21.90
N TYR A 210 -25.98 13.57 23.05
CA TYR A 210 -27.03 14.33 23.76
C TYR A 210 -27.48 15.58 22.99
N GLN A 211 -26.53 16.27 22.30
CA GLN A 211 -26.87 17.42 21.47
C GLN A 211 -27.70 16.98 20.25
N ALA A 212 -27.31 15.90 19.59
CA ALA A 212 -28.10 15.31 18.51
C ALA A 212 -29.54 14.94 18.96
N ALA A 213 -29.67 14.37 20.16
CA ALA A 213 -30.99 14.03 20.72
C ALA A 213 -31.83 15.28 21.02
N ILE A 214 -31.21 16.37 21.51
CA ILE A 214 -31.90 17.65 21.73
C ILE A 214 -32.38 18.26 20.41
N MET A 215 -31.54 18.24 19.39
CA MET A 215 -31.89 18.73 18.05
C MET A 215 -33.07 17.94 17.46
N ALA A 216 -33.03 16.59 17.55
CA ALA A 216 -34.12 15.72 17.10
C ALA A 216 -35.42 16.00 17.85
N LYS A 217 -35.35 16.21 19.19
CA LYS A 217 -36.53 16.57 20.00
C LYS A 217 -37.13 17.94 19.56
N ARG A 218 -36.31 18.94 19.30
CA ARG A 218 -36.76 20.25 18.82
C ARG A 218 -37.45 20.15 17.46
N ALA A 219 -36.86 19.39 16.53
CA ALA A 219 -37.46 19.14 15.22
C ALA A 219 -38.85 18.45 15.35
N ALA A 220 -38.99 17.43 16.20
CA ALA A 220 -40.25 16.75 16.44
C ALA A 220 -41.31 17.67 17.06
N LEU A 221 -40.95 18.58 17.94
CA LEU A 221 -41.89 19.56 18.52
C LEU A 221 -42.40 20.55 17.50
N HIS A 222 -41.56 20.99 16.54
CA HIS A 222 -42.00 21.85 15.45
C HIS A 222 -42.98 21.17 14.50
N MET A 223 -42.84 19.87 14.27
CA MET A 223 -43.77 19.08 13.43
C MET A 223 -45.16 18.89 14.06
N ILE A 224 -45.30 19.02 15.39
CA ILE A 224 -46.57 18.85 16.11
C ILE A 224 -47.34 20.18 16.20
N THR A 225 -46.69 21.32 15.98
CA THR A 225 -47.23 22.67 16.08
C THR A 225 -47.64 23.28 14.72
N LEU A 226 -47.48 22.55 13.65
CA LEU A 226 -47.96 22.83 12.29
C LEU A 226 -49.19 21.97 11.97
#